data_7f1586db59d67d11858485b8b4183934
#
_entry.id   7f1586db59d67d11858485b8b4183934
#
_cell.length_a   1.000
_cell.length_b   1.000
_cell.length_c   1.000
_cell.angle_alpha   90.00
_cell.angle_beta   90.00
_cell.angle_gamma   90.00
#
_symmetry.space_group_name_H-M   'P 1'
#
loop_
_entity.id
_entity.type
_entity.pdbx_description
1 polymer ?
#
loop_
_entity_poly.entity_id
_entity_poly.type
_entity_poly.pdbx_seq_one_letter_code
_entity_poly.pdbx_strand_id
1 'polypeptide(L)' 'LEIVEVAPIVIDGVHVAPAHVRVLEVVRDGRRLAFDNPKIGALRPDDRLMAVSSATS' A
#
# COMPACT_ATOMS: atom_id res chain seq x y z
N LEU A 1 0.42 5.22 17.25
CA LEU A 1 0.04 4.45 16.05
C LEU A 1 -0.82 5.30 15.15
N GLU A 2 -0.36 5.52 13.94
CA GLU A 2 -1.04 6.42 13.03
C GLU A 2 -1.22 5.74 11.67
N ILE A 3 -2.44 5.76 11.16
CA ILE A 3 -2.74 5.22 9.84
C ILE A 3 -2.56 6.34 8.83
N VAL A 4 -1.76 6.08 7.80
CA VAL A 4 -1.49 7.03 6.73
C VAL A 4 -1.86 6.43 5.39
N GLU A 5 -2.23 7.28 4.45
CA GLU A 5 -2.49 6.86 3.08
C GLU A 5 -1.24 7.18 2.26
N VAL A 6 -0.71 6.17 1.59
CA VAL A 6 0.50 6.34 0.78
C VAL A 6 0.27 5.79 -0.61
N ALA A 7 1.00 6.32 -1.57
CA ALA A 7 0.97 5.82 -2.93
C ALA A 7 2.08 4.78 -3.10
N PRO A 8 1.91 3.81 -4.01
CA PRO A 8 3.00 2.89 -4.35
C PRO A 8 4.18 3.64 -4.93
N ILE A 9 5.38 3.13 -4.68
CA ILE A 9 6.60 3.66 -5.29
C ILE A 9 7.05 2.70 -6.39
N VAL A 10 7.91 3.21 -7.27
CA VAL A 10 8.42 2.40 -8.39
C VAL A 10 9.86 2.04 -8.12
N ILE A 11 10.16 0.73 -8.15
CA ILE A 11 11.52 0.21 -8.06
C ILE A 11 11.68 -0.77 -9.20
N ASP A 12 12.68 -0.51 -10.06
CA ASP A 12 12.97 -1.34 -11.25
C ASP A 12 11.73 -1.55 -12.12
N GLY A 13 10.92 -0.50 -12.27
CA GLY A 13 9.73 -0.56 -13.11
C GLY A 13 8.54 -1.25 -12.46
N VAL A 14 8.65 -1.65 -11.20
CA VAL A 14 7.60 -2.36 -10.49
C VAL A 14 7.07 -1.47 -9.38
N HIS A 15 5.74 -1.41 -9.24
CA HIS A 15 5.09 -0.65 -8.17
C HIS A 15 5.08 -1.48 -6.90
N VAL A 16 5.64 -0.94 -5.84
CA VAL A 16 5.75 -1.63 -4.56
C VAL A 16 5.37 -0.69 -3.42
N ALA A 17 5.07 -1.27 -2.26
CA ALA A 17 4.80 -0.49 -1.07
C ALA A 17 6.10 0.11 -0.53
N PRO A 18 6.06 1.34 0.02
CA PRO A 18 7.24 1.91 0.67
C PRO A 18 7.72 1.02 1.81
N ALA A 19 9.04 0.93 1.97
CA ALA A 19 9.63 0.01 2.94
C ALA A 19 9.39 0.42 4.39
N HIS A 20 9.13 1.70 4.64
CA HIS A 20 9.01 2.24 6.00
C HIS A 20 7.58 2.19 6.55
N VAL A 21 6.66 1.56 5.82
CA VAL A 21 5.27 1.45 6.29
C VAL A 21 4.83 0.00 6.25
N ARG A 22 3.85 -0.32 7.10
CA ARG A 22 3.20 -1.62 7.07
C ARG A 22 1.83 -1.45 6.46
N VAL A 23 1.61 -2.05 5.31
CA VAL A 23 0.35 -1.93 4.59
C VAL A 23 -0.72 -2.79 5.25
N LEU A 24 -1.88 -2.21 5.47
CA LEU A 24 -3.04 -2.90 6.05
C LEU A 24 -4.08 -3.22 4.98
N GLU A 25 -4.34 -2.25 4.10
CA GLU A 25 -5.34 -2.40 3.05
C GLU A 25 -4.88 -1.67 1.80
N VAL A 26 -5.42 -2.12 0.67
CA VAL A 26 -5.23 -1.45 -0.61
C VAL A 26 -6.60 -0.92 -1.06
N VAL A 27 -6.66 0.35 -1.43
CA VAL A 27 -7.88 0.93 -1.98
C VAL A 27 -7.70 1.03 -3.49
N ARG A 28 -8.56 0.32 -4.21
CA ARG A 28 -8.52 0.27 -5.67
C ARG A 28 -9.92 0.52 -6.20
N ASP A 29 -10.06 1.53 -7.06
CA ASP A 29 -11.35 1.89 -7.66
C ASP A 29 -12.43 2.08 -6.59
N GLY A 30 -12.07 2.73 -5.48
CA GLY A 30 -12.99 2.98 -4.38
C GLY A 30 -13.29 1.77 -3.52
N ARG A 31 -12.64 0.64 -3.75
CA ARG A 31 -12.86 -0.57 -2.97
C ARG A 31 -11.67 -0.84 -2.06
N ARG A 32 -11.98 -1.27 -0.83
CA ARG A 32 -10.95 -1.66 0.12
C ARG A 32 -10.71 -3.15 0.02
N LEU A 33 -9.44 -3.51 -0.15
CA LEU A 33 -9.02 -4.90 -0.23
C LEU A 33 -8.01 -5.15 0.87
N ALA A 34 -8.19 -6.22 1.62
CA ALA A 34 -7.22 -6.59 2.65
C ALA A 34 -5.86 -6.84 1.98
N PHE A 35 -4.79 -6.54 2.68
CA PHE A 35 -3.45 -6.62 2.12
C PHE A 35 -3.13 -8.02 1.56
N ASP A 36 -3.66 -9.06 2.22
CA ASP A 36 -3.40 -10.44 1.80
C ASP A 36 -4.42 -10.97 0.78
N ASN A 37 -5.30 -10.09 0.27
CA ASN A 37 -6.31 -10.50 -0.69
C ASN A 37 -5.64 -10.86 -2.03
N PRO A 38 -5.81 -12.09 -2.53
CA PRO A 38 -5.16 -12.51 -3.77
C PRO A 38 -5.60 -11.71 -5.00
N LYS A 39 -6.73 -11.02 -4.94
CA LYS A 39 -7.21 -10.20 -6.05
C LYS A 39 -6.38 -8.95 -6.25
N ILE A 40 -5.58 -8.56 -5.26
CA ILE A 40 -4.74 -7.38 -5.39
C ILE A 40 -3.69 -7.57 -6.49
N GLY A 41 -3.05 -8.73 -6.51
CA GLY A 41 -1.99 -8.99 -7.48
C GLY A 41 -0.91 -7.93 -7.41
N ALA A 42 -0.45 -7.47 -8.58
CA ALA A 42 0.54 -6.42 -8.66
C ALA A 42 -0.10 -5.07 -8.34
N LEU A 43 0.61 -4.21 -7.61
CA LEU A 43 0.14 -2.87 -7.31
C LEU A 43 0.10 -2.03 -8.59
N ARG A 44 -0.84 -1.10 -8.64
CA ARG A 44 -1.03 -0.21 -9.76
C ARG A 44 -0.70 1.23 -9.35
N PRO A 45 -0.34 2.08 -10.32
CA PRO A 45 0.05 3.47 -9.99
C PRO A 45 -1.06 4.29 -9.34
N ASP A 46 -2.32 3.93 -9.58
CA ASP A 46 -3.45 4.64 -8.99
C ASP A 46 -3.98 4.00 -7.71
N ASP A 47 -3.36 2.92 -7.26
CA ASP A 47 -3.73 2.31 -5.98
C ASP A 47 -3.35 3.24 -4.84
N ARG A 48 -4.10 3.13 -3.73
CA ARG A 48 -3.76 3.81 -2.48
C ARG A 48 -3.59 2.76 -1.40
N LEU A 49 -2.57 2.95 -0.59
CA LEU A 49 -2.23 1.99 0.44
C LEU A 49 -2.55 2.60 1.79
N MET A 50 -3.42 1.94 2.55
CA MET A 50 -3.67 2.32 3.93
C MET A 50 -2.66 1.60 4.80
N ALA A 51 -1.81 2.33 5.48
CA ALA A 51 -0.66 1.74 6.14
C ALA A 51 -0.39 2.41 7.48
N VAL A 52 0.37 1.71 8.30
CA VAL A 52 0.86 2.23 9.57
C VAL A 52 2.33 2.56 9.40
N SER A 53 2.71 3.77 9.79
CA SER A 53 4.10 4.16 9.73
C SER A 53 4.88 3.39 10.79
N SER A 54 5.97 2.76 10.36
CA SER A 54 6.87 2.07 11.27
C SER A 54 8.10 2.91 11.61
N ALA A 55 8.10 4.15 11.19
CA ALA A 55 9.25 5.03 11.39
C ALA A 55 9.34 5.58 12.80
N THR A 56 8.36 5.35 13.62
CA THR A 56 8.43 5.77 15.01
C THR A 56 9.33 4.85 15.78
N SER A 57 10.16 5.42 16.46
CA SER A 57 11.01 4.66 17.37
C SER A 57 10.60 4.93 18.78
#